data_860071d446118d69a5c55990b25d4832
#
_entry.id   860071d446118d69a5c55990b25d4832
#
_cell.length_a   1.000
_cell.length_b   1.000
_cell.length_c   1.000
_cell.angle_alpha   90.00
_cell.angle_beta   90.00
_cell.angle_gamma   90.00
#
_symmetry.space_group_name_H-M   'P 1'
#
loop_
_entity.id
_entity.type
_entity.pdbx_description
1 polymer ?
#
loop_
_entity_poly.entity_id
_entity_poly.type
_entity_poly.pdbx_seq_one_letter_code
_entity_poly.pdbx_strand_id
1 'polypeptide(L)'
;SMDSMVNHYTAARRRRSDDAYTPDGRAGARPDMPSIVYTRILKKLYPDTPVIIGGIEASLRRLSHYDYWKDTLQPSILIDSGADMLIYGMGEKPLTDICRLMQKGIPFRNLTNIPQTAVLRAGDETVATNKKWRTIILHSHESCLSNKKHHAENFRRNFPGWRLLSHCP
;
A
#
# COMPACT_ATOMS: atom_id res chain seq x y z
N SER A 1 -4.52 11.39 6.71
CA SER A 1 -3.06 11.36 6.59
C SER A 1 -2.67 11.71 5.17
N MET A 2 -1.59 12.46 5.01
CA MET A 2 -1.04 12.85 3.72
C MET A 2 0.13 11.93 3.37
N ASP A 3 0.42 11.77 2.08
CA ASP A 3 1.65 11.11 1.64
C ASP A 3 2.86 11.92 2.11
N SER A 4 3.81 11.25 2.78
CA SER A 4 4.94 11.93 3.43
C SER A 4 5.87 12.61 2.43
N MET A 5 6.07 12.01 1.25
CA MET A 5 6.90 12.63 0.22
C MET A 5 6.30 13.94 -0.29
N VAL A 6 4.98 14.00 -0.48
CA VAL A 6 4.27 15.23 -0.86
C VAL A 6 4.37 16.29 0.23
N ASN A 7 4.38 15.86 1.50
CA ASN A 7 4.54 16.79 2.62
C ASN A 7 5.98 17.29 2.77
N HIS A 8 6.99 16.47 2.51
CA HIS A 8 8.41 16.83 2.66
C HIS A 8 8.97 17.64 1.49
N TYR A 9 8.42 17.45 0.29
CA TYR A 9 9.01 18.03 -0.92
C TYR A 9 7.97 18.78 -1.76
N THR A 10 8.47 19.74 -2.52
CA THR A 10 7.70 20.41 -3.59
C THR A 10 7.63 19.53 -4.83
N ALA A 11 6.78 19.87 -5.80
CA ALA A 11 6.74 19.20 -7.09
C ALA A 11 8.08 19.22 -7.86
N ALA A 12 8.91 20.25 -7.62
CA ALA A 12 10.27 20.35 -8.16
C ALA A 12 11.31 19.60 -7.31
N ARG A 13 10.90 18.67 -6.45
CA ARG A 13 11.75 17.85 -5.58
C ARG A 13 12.60 18.65 -4.59
N ARG A 14 12.26 19.91 -4.32
CA ARG A 14 12.92 20.72 -3.30
C ARG A 14 12.32 20.44 -1.94
N ARG A 15 13.17 20.25 -0.93
CA ARG A 15 12.71 20.06 0.44
C ARG A 15 12.00 21.30 0.94
N ARG A 16 10.88 21.11 1.63
CA ARG A 16 10.15 22.17 2.31
C ARG A 16 10.90 22.61 3.57
N SER A 17 10.70 23.85 3.98
CA SER A 17 11.29 24.42 5.20
C SER A 17 10.64 23.91 6.49
N ASP A 18 9.40 23.46 6.38
CA ASP A 18 8.55 23.06 7.49
C ASP A 18 7.89 21.70 7.27
N ASP A 19 7.49 21.05 8.36
CA ASP A 19 6.73 19.81 8.37
C ASP A 19 5.65 19.90 9.45
N ALA A 20 4.39 20.04 9.03
CA ALA A 20 3.24 20.15 9.92
C ALA A 20 3.02 18.95 10.87
N TYR A 21 3.68 17.82 10.63
CA TYR A 21 3.56 16.60 11.43
C TYR A 21 4.72 16.36 12.40
N THR A 22 5.58 17.35 12.58
CA THR A 22 6.69 17.29 13.54
C THR A 22 6.53 18.33 14.64
N PRO A 23 7.07 18.09 15.85
CA PRO A 23 7.17 19.13 16.86
C PRO A 23 7.89 20.36 16.29
N ASP A 24 7.38 21.54 16.62
CA ASP A 24 7.91 22.86 16.16
C ASP A 24 7.93 23.03 14.63
N GLY A 25 7.21 22.18 13.88
CA GLY A 25 7.18 22.26 12.42
C GLY A 25 8.51 21.95 11.74
N ARG A 26 9.46 21.32 12.42
CA ARG A 26 10.83 21.11 11.89
C ARG A 26 10.85 20.14 10.72
N ALA A 27 11.28 20.62 9.56
CA ALA A 27 11.55 19.76 8.42
C ALA A 27 12.69 18.78 8.71
N GLY A 28 12.53 17.53 8.25
CA GLY A 28 13.57 16.51 8.34
C GLY A 28 13.65 15.74 9.64
N ALA A 29 12.72 15.94 10.54
CA ALA A 29 12.62 15.15 11.77
C ALA A 29 11.90 13.81 11.58
N ARG A 30 11.26 13.58 10.42
CA ARG A 30 10.61 12.31 10.03
C ARG A 30 11.32 11.68 8.83
N PRO A 31 11.30 10.35 8.70
CA PRO A 31 11.73 9.69 7.48
C PRO A 31 10.80 10.02 6.30
N ASP A 32 11.33 9.97 5.08
CA ASP A 32 10.56 10.23 3.85
C ASP A 32 9.44 9.19 3.61
N MET A 33 9.65 7.96 4.07
CA MET A 33 8.70 6.86 3.98
C MET A 33 8.40 6.29 5.38
N PRO A 34 7.68 7.03 6.24
CA PRO A 34 7.46 6.65 7.64
C PRO A 34 6.70 5.33 7.77
N SER A 35 5.75 5.03 6.89
CA SER A 35 5.04 3.74 6.91
C SER A 35 5.98 2.55 6.76
N ILE A 36 7.01 2.66 5.93
CA ILE A 36 8.02 1.60 5.75
C ILE A 36 8.94 1.55 6.98
N VAL A 37 9.51 2.69 7.36
CA VAL A 37 10.53 2.76 8.42
C VAL A 37 9.95 2.33 9.76
N TYR A 38 8.79 2.86 10.14
CA TYR A 38 8.18 2.54 11.42
C TYR A 38 7.66 1.11 11.48
N THR A 39 7.12 0.58 10.38
CA THR A 39 6.73 -0.84 10.32
C THR A 39 7.93 -1.76 10.51
N ARG A 40 9.05 -1.50 9.84
CA ARG A 40 10.29 -2.29 10.02
C ARG A 40 10.79 -2.25 11.47
N ILE A 41 10.72 -1.09 12.13
CA ILE A 41 11.07 -0.97 13.55
C ILE A 41 10.13 -1.82 14.41
N LEU A 42 8.80 -1.71 14.19
CA LEU A 42 7.81 -2.50 14.93
C LEU A 42 8.01 -4.00 14.72
N LYS A 43 8.22 -4.46 13.49
CA LYS A 43 8.46 -5.88 13.20
C LYS A 43 9.76 -6.39 13.78
N LYS A 44 10.78 -5.54 13.92
CA LYS A 44 12.03 -5.91 14.62
C LYS A 44 11.84 -6.05 16.14
N LEU A 45 11.05 -5.16 16.74
CA LEU A 45 10.80 -5.17 18.19
C LEU A 45 9.75 -6.21 18.60
N TYR A 46 8.76 -6.44 17.75
CA TYR A 46 7.61 -7.31 18.02
C TYR A 46 7.34 -8.22 16.81
N PRO A 47 8.21 -9.22 16.55
CA PRO A 47 8.15 -10.04 15.33
C PRO A 47 6.84 -10.82 15.20
N ASP A 48 6.27 -11.26 16.31
CA ASP A 48 5.04 -12.08 16.35
C ASP A 48 3.75 -11.26 16.36
N THR A 49 3.86 -9.92 16.50
CA THR A 49 2.69 -9.04 16.52
C THR A 49 2.32 -8.64 15.10
N PRO A 50 1.07 -8.87 14.66
CA PRO A 50 0.62 -8.42 13.35
C PRO A 50 0.64 -6.88 13.26
N VAL A 51 1.20 -6.36 12.18
CA VAL A 51 1.23 -4.93 11.88
C VAL A 51 0.38 -4.64 10.66
N ILE A 52 -0.61 -3.77 10.84
CA ILE A 52 -1.49 -3.27 9.76
C ILE A 52 -1.05 -1.87 9.38
N ILE A 53 -0.87 -1.62 8.10
CA ILE A 53 -0.62 -0.28 7.56
C ILE A 53 -1.84 0.23 6.79
N GLY A 54 -1.99 1.55 6.73
CA GLY A 54 -3.12 2.18 6.04
C GLY A 54 -2.86 3.65 5.72
N GLY A 55 -3.92 4.36 5.37
CA GLY A 55 -3.85 5.75 4.96
C GLY A 55 -3.44 5.94 3.50
N ILE A 56 -3.26 7.19 3.06
CA ILE A 56 -3.02 7.54 1.65
C ILE A 56 -1.70 6.93 1.15
N GLU A 57 -0.62 7.04 1.92
CA GLU A 57 0.70 6.55 1.55
C GLU A 57 0.67 5.04 1.25
N ALA A 58 0.08 4.24 2.14
CA ALA A 58 -0.06 2.81 1.95
C ALA A 58 -1.04 2.47 0.82
N SER A 59 -2.18 3.15 0.75
CA SER A 59 -3.21 2.90 -0.25
C SER A 59 -2.72 3.10 -1.68
N LEU A 60 -1.94 4.15 -1.94
CA LEU A 60 -1.37 4.44 -3.26
C LEU A 60 -0.29 3.43 -3.66
N ARG A 61 0.42 2.86 -2.68
CA ARG A 61 1.55 1.93 -2.88
C ARG A 61 1.19 0.46 -2.64
N ARG A 62 -0.11 0.10 -2.61
CA ARG A 62 -0.57 -1.28 -2.34
C ARG A 62 -0.20 -2.30 -3.41
N LEU A 63 0.05 -1.86 -4.63
CA LEU A 63 0.49 -2.67 -5.78
C LEU A 63 1.81 -2.11 -6.32
N SER A 64 2.33 -2.69 -7.41
CA SER A 64 3.41 -2.08 -8.17
C SER A 64 3.03 -0.67 -8.59
N HIS A 65 3.86 0.29 -8.28
CA HIS A 65 3.59 1.70 -8.48
C HIS A 65 4.84 2.45 -8.98
N TYR A 66 4.61 3.52 -9.74
CA TYR A 66 5.68 4.41 -10.15
C TYR A 66 6.01 5.38 -9.03
N ASP A 67 7.26 5.36 -8.59
CA ASP A 67 7.80 6.33 -7.64
C ASP A 67 8.41 7.52 -8.40
N TYR A 68 7.71 8.63 -8.40
CA TYR A 68 8.15 9.86 -9.05
C TYR A 68 9.50 10.38 -8.52
N TRP A 69 9.78 10.16 -7.25
CA TRP A 69 11.00 10.68 -6.60
C TRP A 69 12.24 9.90 -7.03
N LYS A 70 12.12 8.59 -7.15
CA LYS A 70 13.19 7.68 -7.58
C LYS A 70 13.21 7.49 -9.10
N ASP A 71 12.16 7.94 -9.80
CA ASP A 71 11.96 7.70 -11.23
C ASP A 71 12.02 6.22 -11.62
N THR A 72 11.41 5.38 -10.78
CA THR A 72 11.43 3.92 -10.95
C THR A 72 10.10 3.30 -10.55
N LEU A 73 9.81 2.13 -11.13
CA LEU A 73 8.70 1.29 -10.68
C LEU A 73 9.12 0.55 -9.41
N GLN A 74 8.34 0.70 -8.35
CA GLN A 74 8.55 0.05 -7.06
C GLN A 74 7.52 -1.07 -6.85
N PRO A 75 7.87 -2.12 -6.09
CA PRO A 75 6.92 -3.17 -5.70
C PRO A 75 5.87 -2.63 -4.71
N SER A 76 4.97 -3.52 -4.28
CA SER A 76 4.03 -3.18 -3.21
C SER A 76 4.74 -2.75 -1.93
N ILE A 77 4.21 -1.74 -1.24
CA ILE A 77 4.71 -1.29 0.07
C ILE A 77 4.69 -2.41 1.13
N LEU A 78 3.86 -3.44 0.96
CA LEU A 78 3.85 -4.61 1.84
C LEU A 78 5.19 -5.35 1.78
N ILE A 79 5.80 -5.46 0.59
CA ILE A 79 7.13 -6.08 0.41
C ILE A 79 8.19 -5.23 1.12
N ASP A 80 8.18 -3.92 0.89
CA ASP A 80 9.20 -3.03 1.43
C ASP A 80 9.07 -2.82 2.94
N SER A 81 7.85 -2.79 3.47
CA SER A 81 7.62 -2.55 4.90
C SER A 81 7.69 -3.81 5.75
N GLY A 82 7.35 -4.97 5.20
CA GLY A 82 7.14 -6.20 5.94
C GLY A 82 5.86 -6.20 6.80
N ALA A 83 4.90 -5.32 6.49
CA ALA A 83 3.59 -5.33 7.15
C ALA A 83 2.80 -6.59 6.82
N ASP A 84 2.00 -7.07 7.76
CA ASP A 84 1.20 -8.29 7.61
C ASP A 84 -0.08 -8.05 6.79
N MET A 85 -0.59 -6.82 6.83
CA MET A 85 -1.79 -6.43 6.07
C MET A 85 -1.76 -4.93 5.78
N LEU A 86 -2.38 -4.56 4.68
CA LEU A 86 -2.65 -3.18 4.30
C LEU A 86 -4.15 -2.98 4.16
N ILE A 87 -4.67 -1.89 4.74
CA ILE A 87 -6.05 -1.44 4.56
C ILE A 87 -6.03 -0.20 3.67
N TYR A 88 -6.81 -0.20 2.58
CA TYR A 88 -6.89 0.94 1.65
C TYR A 88 -8.29 1.54 1.61
N GLY A 89 -8.37 2.82 1.26
CA GLY A 89 -9.62 3.57 1.29
C GLY A 89 -10.08 3.89 2.71
N MET A 90 -11.38 3.77 2.97
CA MET A 90 -11.98 4.01 4.29
C MET A 90 -11.76 2.80 5.19
N GLY A 91 -10.92 2.97 6.22
CA GLY A 91 -10.39 1.87 7.03
C GLY A 91 -11.30 1.37 8.15
N GLU A 92 -12.35 2.09 8.51
CA GLU A 92 -13.17 1.83 9.69
C GLU A 92 -13.85 0.46 9.65
N LYS A 93 -14.48 0.15 8.51
CA LYS A 93 -15.19 -1.11 8.34
C LYS A 93 -14.25 -2.32 8.31
N PRO A 94 -13.21 -2.37 7.46
CA PRO A 94 -12.28 -3.49 7.48
C PRO A 94 -11.60 -3.68 8.84
N LEU A 95 -11.23 -2.61 9.55
CA LEU A 95 -10.63 -2.72 10.87
C LEU A 95 -11.63 -3.33 11.88
N THR A 96 -12.88 -2.91 11.85
CA THR A 96 -13.94 -3.48 12.69
C THR A 96 -14.16 -4.97 12.39
N ASP A 97 -14.18 -5.35 11.10
CA ASP A 97 -14.35 -6.74 10.69
C ASP A 97 -13.15 -7.61 11.13
N ILE A 98 -11.92 -7.11 11.02
CA ILE A 98 -10.71 -7.75 11.53
C ILE A 98 -10.84 -8.03 13.03
N CYS A 99 -11.13 -7.00 13.81
CA CYS A 99 -11.27 -7.12 15.27
C CYS A 99 -12.34 -8.15 15.66
N ARG A 100 -13.50 -8.12 15.01
CA ARG A 100 -14.59 -9.08 15.26
C ARG A 100 -14.19 -10.52 14.96
N LEU A 101 -13.46 -10.75 13.87
CA LEU A 101 -13.00 -12.10 13.49
C LEU A 101 -11.91 -12.61 14.44
N MET A 102 -11.01 -11.74 14.86
CA MET A 102 -10.00 -12.10 15.86
C MET A 102 -10.64 -12.42 17.23
N GLN A 103 -11.64 -11.65 17.66
CA GLN A 103 -12.41 -11.95 18.88
C GLN A 103 -13.13 -13.31 18.82
N LYS A 104 -13.48 -13.79 17.62
CA LYS A 104 -14.01 -15.15 17.40
C LYS A 104 -12.93 -16.22 17.34
N GLY A 105 -11.68 -15.90 17.63
CA GLY A 105 -10.57 -16.84 17.64
C GLY A 105 -9.97 -17.15 16.26
N ILE A 106 -10.34 -16.39 15.22
CA ILE A 106 -9.75 -16.60 13.88
C ILE A 106 -8.34 -16.00 13.88
N PRO A 107 -7.29 -16.80 13.58
CA PRO A 107 -5.92 -16.29 13.53
C PRO A 107 -5.77 -15.19 12.47
N PHE A 108 -5.01 -14.14 12.79
CA PHE A 108 -4.81 -13.00 11.91
C PHE A 108 -4.35 -13.41 10.49
N ARG A 109 -3.43 -14.37 10.40
CA ARG A 109 -2.93 -14.89 9.12
C ARG A 109 -4.01 -15.46 8.19
N ASN A 110 -5.17 -15.86 8.74
CA ASN A 110 -6.27 -16.44 7.98
C ASN A 110 -7.26 -15.37 7.47
N LEU A 111 -7.06 -14.11 7.83
CA LEU A 111 -7.94 -12.99 7.44
C LEU A 111 -7.60 -12.50 6.02
N THR A 112 -7.96 -13.27 5.00
CA THR A 112 -7.64 -12.97 3.58
C THR A 112 -8.84 -12.48 2.77
N ASN A 113 -10.07 -12.58 3.33
CA ASN A 113 -11.33 -12.28 2.63
C ASN A 113 -12.03 -11.01 3.14
N ILE A 114 -11.27 -10.05 3.66
CA ILE A 114 -11.82 -8.79 4.15
C ILE A 114 -11.76 -7.77 3.01
N PRO A 115 -12.88 -7.10 2.67
CA PRO A 115 -12.87 -6.04 1.67
C PRO A 115 -11.88 -4.92 2.02
N GLN A 116 -11.32 -4.26 1.02
CA GLN A 116 -10.39 -3.14 1.17
C GLN A 116 -9.08 -3.52 1.91
N THR A 117 -8.68 -4.78 1.86
CA THR A 117 -7.38 -5.22 2.39
C THR A 117 -6.48 -5.77 1.30
N ALA A 118 -5.19 -5.70 1.55
CA ALA A 118 -4.16 -6.39 0.77
C ALA A 118 -3.24 -7.14 1.71
N VAL A 119 -2.83 -8.35 1.34
CA VAL A 119 -1.92 -9.22 2.10
C VAL A 119 -0.90 -9.84 1.16
N LEU A 120 0.30 -10.13 1.67
CA LEU A 120 1.28 -10.95 0.97
C LEU A 120 1.05 -12.42 1.30
N ARG A 121 1.18 -13.26 0.28
CA ARG A 121 1.16 -14.72 0.42
C ARG A 121 2.22 -15.33 -0.49
N ALA A 122 2.78 -16.46 -0.08
CA ALA A 122 3.60 -17.26 -0.95
C ALA A 122 2.76 -17.81 -2.12
N GLY A 123 3.39 -17.98 -3.28
CA GLY A 123 2.66 -18.36 -4.49
C GLY A 123 1.99 -19.74 -4.46
N ASP A 124 2.43 -20.59 -3.53
CA ASP A 124 1.90 -21.94 -3.27
C ASP A 124 0.84 -21.98 -2.16
N GLU A 125 0.63 -20.87 -1.43
CA GLU A 125 -0.40 -20.80 -0.40
C GLU A 125 -1.80 -20.72 -1.01
N THR A 126 -2.68 -21.65 -0.60
CA THR A 126 -4.11 -21.59 -0.93
C THR A 126 -4.77 -20.44 -0.17
N VAL A 127 -5.21 -19.45 -0.90
CA VAL A 127 -5.93 -18.30 -0.33
C VAL A 127 -7.43 -18.55 -0.42
N ALA A 128 -8.13 -18.48 0.71
CA ALA A 128 -9.58 -18.55 0.73
C ALA A 128 -10.15 -17.36 -0.07
N THR A 129 -10.94 -17.63 -1.08
CA THR A 129 -11.57 -16.63 -1.93
C THR A 129 -13.06 -16.51 -1.64
N ASN A 130 -13.60 -15.29 -1.74
CA ASN A 130 -15.02 -15.09 -1.66
C ASN A 130 -15.66 -15.41 -3.03
N LYS A 131 -16.51 -16.44 -3.08
CA LYS A 131 -17.18 -16.87 -4.31
C LYS A 131 -18.03 -15.78 -4.99
N LYS A 132 -18.40 -14.75 -4.26
CA LYS A 132 -19.17 -13.61 -4.78
C LYS A 132 -18.27 -12.53 -5.43
N TRP A 133 -16.96 -12.64 -5.30
CA TRP A 133 -16.02 -11.67 -5.86
C TRP A 133 -15.47 -12.14 -7.20
N ARG A 134 -15.36 -11.19 -8.11
CA ARG A 134 -14.65 -11.43 -9.36
C ARG A 134 -13.14 -11.38 -9.10
N THR A 135 -12.43 -12.44 -9.46
CA THR A 135 -10.98 -12.47 -9.43
C THR A 135 -10.39 -11.82 -10.67
N ILE A 136 -9.45 -10.92 -10.50
CA ILE A 136 -8.70 -10.28 -11.57
C ILE A 136 -7.22 -10.57 -11.33
N ILE A 137 -6.57 -11.22 -12.29
CA ILE A 137 -5.13 -11.48 -12.25
C ILE A 137 -4.42 -10.29 -12.89
N LEU A 138 -3.48 -9.69 -12.16
CA LEU A 138 -2.63 -8.61 -12.62
C LEU A 138 -1.29 -9.16 -13.11
N HIS A 139 -0.61 -8.40 -13.96
CA HIS A 139 0.77 -8.69 -14.33
C HIS A 139 1.69 -8.56 -13.12
N SER A 140 2.69 -9.43 -13.01
CA SER A 140 3.67 -9.37 -11.92
C SER A 140 4.50 -8.08 -11.96
N HIS A 141 5.19 -7.77 -10.86
CA HIS A 141 6.08 -6.61 -10.80
C HIS A 141 7.20 -6.72 -11.84
N GLU A 142 7.83 -7.87 -11.98
CA GLU A 142 8.89 -8.15 -12.95
C GLU A 142 8.40 -7.98 -14.39
N SER A 143 7.18 -8.44 -14.66
CA SER A 143 6.53 -8.24 -15.96
C SER A 143 6.27 -6.76 -16.25
N CYS A 144 5.92 -5.98 -15.23
CA CYS A 144 5.72 -4.53 -15.36
C CYS A 144 7.05 -3.78 -15.55
N LEU A 145 8.14 -4.24 -14.92
CA LEU A 145 9.49 -3.68 -15.15
C LEU A 145 9.96 -3.88 -16.58
N SER A 146 9.70 -5.06 -17.16
CA SER A 146 10.10 -5.39 -18.52
C SER A 146 9.22 -4.74 -19.60
N ASN A 147 7.96 -4.43 -19.29
CA ASN A 147 6.98 -3.92 -20.25
C ASN A 147 6.03 -2.89 -19.65
N LYS A 148 6.22 -1.63 -20.05
CA LYS A 148 5.38 -0.50 -19.60
C LYS A 148 3.87 -0.68 -19.89
N LYS A 149 3.50 -1.43 -20.95
CA LYS A 149 2.09 -1.71 -21.26
C LYS A 149 1.43 -2.55 -20.18
N HIS A 150 2.15 -3.51 -19.60
CA HIS A 150 1.64 -4.34 -18.49
C HIS A 150 1.32 -3.51 -17.26
N HIS A 151 2.16 -2.52 -16.94
CA HIS A 151 1.88 -1.59 -15.85
C HIS A 151 0.62 -0.74 -16.15
N ALA A 152 0.48 -0.22 -17.35
CA ALA A 152 -0.69 0.54 -17.77
C ALA A 152 -1.99 -0.30 -17.76
N GLU A 153 -1.91 -1.58 -18.14
CA GLU A 153 -3.04 -2.52 -18.04
C GLU A 153 -3.44 -2.80 -16.61
N ASN A 154 -2.47 -3.01 -15.71
CA ASN A 154 -2.71 -3.18 -14.28
C ASN A 154 -3.41 -1.94 -13.70
N PHE A 155 -2.95 -0.75 -14.07
CA PHE A 155 -3.59 0.50 -13.64
C PHE A 155 -5.05 0.56 -14.09
N ARG A 156 -5.32 0.28 -15.37
CA ARG A 156 -6.69 0.27 -15.92
C ARG A 156 -7.59 -0.74 -15.21
N ARG A 157 -7.08 -1.94 -14.90
CA ARG A 157 -7.83 -2.99 -14.20
C ARG A 157 -8.12 -2.63 -12.75
N ASN A 158 -7.20 -1.94 -12.10
CA ASN A 158 -7.32 -1.54 -10.70
C ASN A 158 -8.22 -0.30 -10.51
N PHE A 159 -8.37 0.53 -11.56
CA PHE A 159 -9.18 1.76 -11.55
C PHE A 159 -10.19 1.76 -12.71
N PRO A 160 -11.21 0.90 -12.69
CA PRO A 160 -12.14 0.72 -13.82
C PRO A 160 -13.00 1.96 -14.15
N GLY A 161 -13.08 2.95 -13.26
CA GLY A 161 -13.77 4.22 -13.49
C GLY A 161 -12.96 5.29 -14.22
N TRP A 162 -11.66 5.12 -14.39
CA TRP A 162 -10.79 6.04 -15.10
C TRP A 162 -10.72 5.65 -16.58
N ARG A 163 -11.69 6.13 -17.37
CA ARG A 163 -11.51 6.16 -18.82
C ARG A 163 -10.51 7.27 -19.12
N LEU A 164 -9.30 6.89 -19.51
CA LEU A 164 -8.43 7.81 -20.22
C LEU A 164 -9.21 8.24 -21.48
N LEU A 165 -9.69 9.47 -21.49
CA LEU A 165 -10.16 10.11 -22.70
C LEU A 165 -8.94 10.24 -23.62
N SER A 166 -8.75 9.26 -24.47
CA SER A 166 -7.81 9.33 -25.59
C SER A 166 -8.42 10.27 -26.64
N HIS A 167 -8.31 11.55 -26.40
CA HIS A 167 -8.42 12.58 -27.42
C HIS A 167 -7.20 13.48 -27.22
N CYS A 168 -6.13 13.12 -27.86
CA CYS A 168 -5.15 14.08 -28.34
C CYS A 168 -5.14 13.96 -29.86
N PRO A 169 -5.34 15.06 -30.59
CA PRO A 169 -5.28 15.09 -32.04
C PRO A 169 -3.90 14.74 -32.57
#